data_e8690af5bdc161a16be8a25eb3bee630
#
_entry.id   e8690af5bdc161a16be8a25eb3bee630
#
_cell.length_a   1.000
_cell.length_b   1.000
_cell.length_c   1.000
_cell.angle_alpha   90.00
_cell.angle_beta   90.00
_cell.angle_gamma   90.00
#
_symmetry.space_group_name_H-M   'P 1'
#
loop_
_entity.id
_entity.type
_entity.pdbx_description
1 polymer ?
#
loop_
_entity_poly.entity_id
_entity_poly.type
_entity_poly.pdbx_seq_one_letter_code
_entity_poly.pdbx_strand_id
1 'polypeptide(L)'
;MTKDGLGLRREALVVDDDGGVRELILAYFNGLGMTASGAEDGPSAIQALQRSKGRYGLVVTDLNLPGADGFAVLQAARQANASCYVVIITGYASLDSAIQAVRVGAYDYLTKPFSLGQLDVILSRITDRAALELENRQLSGQVAAPHGPLPSVLVTMPPGPVGLESRVAAMEASLARLESMLQHQFRSTTGRL
;
A
#
# COMPACT_ATOMS: atom_id res chain seq x y z
N MET A 1 25.02 -11.07 5.52
CA MET A 1 24.16 -11.96 4.69
C MET A 1 23.07 -11.09 4.08
N THR A 2 23.25 -10.66 2.87
CA THR A 2 22.29 -9.87 2.07
C THR A 2 21.10 -10.76 1.72
N LYS A 3 19.94 -10.48 2.34
CA LYS A 3 18.69 -11.17 1.98
C LYS A 3 18.14 -10.56 0.68
N ASP A 4 18.66 -10.97 -0.45
CA ASP A 4 18.21 -10.58 -1.80
C ASP A 4 16.94 -11.35 -2.26
N GLY A 5 16.11 -11.78 -1.30
CA GLY A 5 14.96 -12.66 -1.57
C GLY A 5 13.58 -11.99 -1.61
N LEU A 6 13.49 -10.68 -1.44
CA LEU A 6 12.20 -10.03 -1.14
C LEU A 6 11.54 -9.33 -2.32
N GLY A 7 11.76 -9.59 -3.56
CA GLY A 7 10.97 -9.07 -4.70
C GLY A 7 10.52 -7.58 -4.67
N LEU A 8 10.57 -6.96 -3.51
CA LEU A 8 10.24 -5.56 -3.27
C LEU A 8 11.49 -4.69 -3.44
N ARG A 9 11.40 -3.61 -4.22
CA ARG A 9 12.45 -2.58 -4.24
C ARG A 9 12.52 -1.95 -2.85
N ARG A 10 13.73 -1.90 -2.27
CA ARG A 10 13.96 -1.48 -0.88
C ARG A 10 13.88 0.05 -0.65
N GLU A 11 13.56 0.83 -1.66
CA GLU A 11 13.38 2.28 -1.52
C GLU A 11 11.91 2.59 -1.21
N ALA A 12 11.69 3.32 -0.12
CA ALA A 12 10.39 3.81 0.31
C ALA A 12 10.35 5.34 0.32
N LEU A 13 9.18 5.90 0.01
CA LEU A 13 8.89 7.32 0.19
C LEU A 13 7.80 7.48 1.24
N VAL A 14 8.03 8.33 2.23
CA VAL A 14 7.06 8.68 3.28
C VAL A 14 6.65 10.13 3.09
N VAL A 15 5.35 10.38 2.93
CA VAL A 15 4.79 11.70 2.66
C VAL A 15 3.78 12.04 3.74
N ASP A 16 4.09 13.01 4.56
CA ASP A 16 3.24 13.46 5.67
C ASP A 16 3.65 14.88 6.05
N ASP A 17 2.74 15.81 6.24
CA ASP A 17 3.04 17.17 6.69
C ASP A 17 3.39 17.21 8.18
N ASP A 18 2.91 16.24 8.97
CA ASP A 18 3.37 16.05 10.35
C ASP A 18 4.79 15.47 10.39
N GLY A 19 5.76 16.30 10.77
CA GLY A 19 7.17 15.92 10.90
C GLY A 19 7.37 14.75 11.86
N GLY A 20 6.62 14.68 12.96
CA GLY A 20 6.73 13.62 13.96
C GLY A 20 6.29 12.26 13.42
N VAL A 21 5.16 12.23 12.72
CA VAL A 21 4.66 11.00 12.06
C VAL A 21 5.61 10.58 10.95
N ARG A 22 6.08 11.53 10.13
CA ARG A 22 7.02 11.26 9.06
C ARG A 22 8.32 10.66 9.57
N GLU A 23 8.93 11.26 10.58
CA GLU A 23 10.19 10.77 11.18
C GLU A 23 10.02 9.40 11.84
N LEU A 24 8.91 9.15 12.51
CA LEU A 24 8.59 7.85 13.11
C LEU A 24 8.58 6.73 12.05
N ILE A 25 7.89 6.96 10.94
CA ILE A 25 7.81 5.96 9.85
C ILE A 25 9.17 5.79 9.17
N LEU A 26 9.91 6.88 8.94
CA LEU A 26 11.26 6.82 8.36
C LEU A 26 12.22 6.01 9.24
N ALA A 27 12.24 6.27 10.55
CA ALA A 27 13.05 5.52 11.50
C ALA A 27 12.68 4.03 11.52
N TYR A 28 11.39 3.73 11.47
CA TYR A 28 10.90 2.36 11.42
C TYR A 28 11.36 1.63 10.15
N PHE A 29 11.20 2.23 8.98
CA PHE A 29 11.64 1.62 7.70
C PHE A 29 13.15 1.44 7.63
N ASN A 30 13.93 2.42 8.10
CA ASN A 30 15.38 2.30 8.19
C ASN A 30 15.80 1.17 9.14
N GLY A 31 15.08 0.98 10.25
CA GLY A 31 15.27 -0.14 11.17
C GLY A 31 15.02 -1.52 10.53
N LEU A 32 14.14 -1.58 9.55
CA LEU A 32 13.87 -2.78 8.72
C LEU A 32 14.89 -2.98 7.57
N GLY A 33 15.90 -2.09 7.44
CA GLY A 33 16.91 -2.14 6.38
C GLY A 33 16.41 -1.66 5.02
N MET A 34 15.34 -0.86 5.00
CA MET A 34 14.87 -0.14 3.80
C MET A 34 15.61 1.21 3.69
N THR A 35 15.76 1.72 2.49
CA THR A 35 16.19 3.11 2.26
C THR A 35 14.96 3.98 2.17
N ALA A 36 14.67 4.77 3.19
CA ALA A 36 13.48 5.60 3.24
C ALA A 36 13.81 7.09 3.06
N SER A 37 13.01 7.79 2.28
CA SER A 37 13.08 9.23 2.05
C SER A 37 11.76 9.87 2.46
N GLY A 38 11.80 11.12 2.98
CA GLY A 38 10.62 11.87 3.39
C GLY A 38 10.28 13.02 2.44
N ALA A 39 9.00 13.35 2.36
CA ALA A 39 8.48 14.58 1.76
C ALA A 39 7.40 15.17 2.68
N GLU A 40 7.32 16.50 2.76
CA GLU A 40 6.40 17.19 3.67
C GLU A 40 5.12 17.67 3.00
N ASP A 41 5.05 17.57 1.67
CA ASP A 41 3.89 17.99 0.88
C ASP A 41 3.74 17.15 -0.40
N GLY A 42 2.58 17.27 -1.04
CA GLY A 42 2.29 16.56 -2.27
C GLY A 42 3.20 16.93 -3.45
N PRO A 43 3.46 18.23 -3.72
CA PRO A 43 4.34 18.65 -4.82
C PRO A 43 5.76 18.11 -4.70
N SER A 44 6.38 18.16 -3.51
CA SER A 44 7.73 17.63 -3.28
C SER A 44 7.77 16.09 -3.45
N ALA A 45 6.73 15.40 -2.98
CA ALA A 45 6.58 13.96 -3.18
C ALA A 45 6.48 13.59 -4.67
N ILE A 46 5.63 14.29 -5.42
CA ILE A 46 5.46 14.06 -6.86
C ILE A 46 6.77 14.32 -7.59
N GLN A 47 7.48 15.39 -7.26
CA GLN A 47 8.79 15.67 -7.85
C GLN A 47 9.82 14.58 -7.54
N ALA A 48 9.86 14.07 -6.29
CA ALA A 48 10.73 12.97 -5.89
C ALA A 48 10.41 11.70 -6.69
N LEU A 49 9.13 11.36 -6.85
CA LEU A 49 8.68 10.22 -7.63
C LEU A 49 9.08 10.32 -9.11
N GLN A 50 8.89 11.47 -9.74
CA GLN A 50 9.27 11.70 -11.13
C GLN A 50 10.79 11.58 -11.35
N ARG A 51 11.60 12.12 -10.44
CA ARG A 51 13.07 12.04 -10.50
C ARG A 51 13.62 10.65 -10.19
N SER A 52 12.87 9.84 -9.48
CA SER A 52 13.30 8.52 -9.01
C SER A 52 13.48 7.48 -10.11
N LYS A 53 12.93 7.72 -11.31
CA LYS A 53 12.88 6.75 -12.41
C LYS A 53 12.33 5.38 -11.96
N GLY A 54 11.34 5.40 -11.09
CA GLY A 54 10.65 4.21 -10.59
C GLY A 54 11.42 3.41 -9.53
N ARG A 55 12.38 4.00 -8.81
CA ARG A 55 13.13 3.31 -7.75
C ARG A 55 12.29 2.98 -6.52
N TYR A 56 11.28 3.79 -6.19
CA TYR A 56 10.42 3.52 -5.05
C TYR A 56 9.54 2.29 -5.30
N GLY A 57 9.65 1.33 -4.39
CA GLY A 57 8.80 0.14 -4.35
C GLY A 57 7.61 0.30 -3.41
N LEU A 58 7.72 1.22 -2.45
CA LEU A 58 6.70 1.52 -1.46
C LEU A 58 6.55 3.04 -1.31
N VAL A 59 5.31 3.51 -1.26
CA VAL A 59 4.97 4.88 -0.87
C VAL A 59 3.96 4.81 0.26
N VAL A 60 4.23 5.55 1.33
CA VAL A 60 3.27 5.78 2.43
C VAL A 60 2.94 7.25 2.42
N THR A 61 1.68 7.61 2.26
CA THR A 61 1.27 9.02 2.10
C THR A 61 0.07 9.36 2.97
N ASP A 62 0.10 10.54 3.60
CA ASP A 62 -1.15 11.13 4.10
C ASP A 62 -2.05 11.48 2.91
N LEU A 63 -3.35 11.47 3.16
CA LEU A 63 -4.35 11.90 2.21
C LEU A 63 -4.42 13.42 2.12
N ASN A 64 -4.36 14.10 3.27
CA ASN A 64 -4.50 15.54 3.37
C ASN A 64 -3.14 16.21 3.44
N LEU A 65 -2.58 16.54 2.29
CA LEU A 65 -1.28 17.17 2.16
C LEU A 65 -1.41 18.58 1.59
N PRO A 66 -0.51 19.51 1.94
CA PRO A 66 -0.44 20.80 1.28
C PRO A 66 -0.14 20.68 -0.21
N GLY A 67 -0.80 21.49 -1.03
CA GLY A 67 -0.52 21.67 -2.45
C GLY A 67 -1.01 20.58 -3.40
N ALA A 68 -0.97 19.32 -3.02
CA ALA A 68 -1.54 18.19 -3.76
C ALA A 68 -1.85 17.06 -2.78
N ASP A 69 -3.02 16.43 -2.91
CA ASP A 69 -3.48 15.40 -2.00
C ASP A 69 -2.77 14.03 -2.20
N GLY A 70 -2.98 13.11 -1.26
CA GLY A 70 -2.39 11.78 -1.31
C GLY A 70 -2.86 10.94 -2.52
N PHE A 71 -3.99 11.25 -3.13
CA PHE A 71 -4.43 10.60 -4.37
C PHE A 71 -3.57 11.03 -5.56
N ALA A 72 -3.19 12.31 -5.63
CA ALA A 72 -2.26 12.80 -6.65
C ALA A 72 -0.87 12.15 -6.48
N VAL A 73 -0.40 11.99 -5.25
CA VAL A 73 0.84 11.28 -4.93
C VAL A 73 0.75 9.81 -5.37
N LEU A 74 -0.36 9.13 -5.08
CA LEU A 74 -0.61 7.75 -5.50
C LEU A 74 -0.55 7.62 -7.03
N GLN A 75 -1.22 8.51 -7.76
CA GLN A 75 -1.19 8.48 -9.22
C GLN A 75 0.23 8.68 -9.76
N ALA A 76 0.99 9.62 -9.21
CA ALA A 76 2.38 9.87 -9.59
C ALA A 76 3.28 8.65 -9.30
N ALA A 77 3.08 7.99 -8.15
CA ALA A 77 3.81 6.77 -7.79
C ALA A 77 3.56 5.64 -8.80
N ARG A 78 2.30 5.42 -9.17
CA ARG A 78 1.90 4.40 -10.15
C ARG A 78 2.38 4.72 -11.57
N GLN A 79 2.42 5.99 -11.95
CA GLN A 79 2.99 6.43 -13.23
C GLN A 79 4.51 6.20 -13.28
N ALA A 80 5.22 6.50 -12.19
CA ALA A 80 6.66 6.29 -12.10
C ALA A 80 7.03 4.79 -12.04
N ASN A 81 6.23 3.98 -11.34
CA ASN A 81 6.40 2.54 -11.20
C ASN A 81 5.06 1.85 -11.01
N ALA A 82 4.56 1.18 -12.05
CA ALA A 82 3.28 0.46 -12.01
C ALA A 82 3.21 -0.65 -10.93
N SER A 83 4.37 -1.16 -10.48
CA SER A 83 4.48 -2.15 -9.41
C SER A 83 4.71 -1.51 -8.02
N CYS A 84 4.63 -0.18 -7.89
CA CYS A 84 4.77 0.49 -6.60
C CYS A 84 3.57 0.20 -5.71
N TYR A 85 3.81 -0.22 -4.48
CA TYR A 85 2.78 -0.35 -3.46
C TYR A 85 2.55 1.02 -2.81
N VAL A 86 1.30 1.45 -2.73
CA VAL A 86 0.96 2.73 -2.11
C VAL A 86 -0.01 2.49 -0.97
N VAL A 87 0.37 2.92 0.22
CA VAL A 87 -0.44 2.87 1.44
C VAL A 87 -0.85 4.29 1.81
N ILE A 88 -2.14 4.52 1.97
CA ILE A 88 -2.66 5.82 2.44
C ILE A 88 -2.82 5.75 3.95
N ILE A 89 -2.29 6.76 4.65
CA ILE A 89 -2.47 6.92 6.10
C ILE A 89 -3.11 8.28 6.34
N THR A 90 -4.26 8.35 7.03
CA THR A 90 -4.94 9.64 7.23
C THR A 90 -5.68 9.73 8.57
N GLY A 91 -5.73 10.93 9.15
CA GLY A 91 -6.55 11.25 10.32
C GLY A 91 -8.02 11.52 9.99
N TYR A 92 -8.34 11.76 8.72
CA TYR A 92 -9.69 12.11 8.27
C TYR A 92 -10.29 10.98 7.42
N ALA A 93 -10.37 9.80 8.03
CA ALA A 93 -10.94 8.65 7.35
C ALA A 93 -12.46 8.81 7.15
N SER A 94 -12.92 8.55 5.93
CA SER A 94 -14.33 8.41 5.60
C SER A 94 -14.53 7.18 4.71
N LEU A 95 -15.74 6.66 4.67
CA LEU A 95 -16.05 5.54 3.77
C LEU A 95 -15.77 5.92 2.30
N ASP A 96 -16.12 7.13 1.91
CA ASP A 96 -15.92 7.62 0.54
C ASP A 96 -14.44 7.70 0.18
N SER A 97 -13.58 8.24 1.07
CA SER A 97 -12.14 8.30 0.83
C SER A 97 -11.50 6.91 0.77
N ALA A 98 -11.97 5.98 1.60
CA ALA A 98 -11.50 4.60 1.57
C ALA A 98 -11.90 3.89 0.26
N ILE A 99 -13.15 4.02 -0.18
CA ILE A 99 -13.62 3.49 -1.46
C ILE A 99 -12.84 4.10 -2.63
N GLN A 100 -12.62 5.41 -2.60
CA GLN A 100 -11.83 6.10 -3.62
C GLN A 100 -10.39 5.58 -3.65
N ALA A 101 -9.74 5.39 -2.51
CA ALA A 101 -8.39 4.83 -2.40
C ALA A 101 -8.28 3.48 -3.11
N VAL A 102 -9.23 2.57 -2.87
CA VAL A 102 -9.28 1.27 -3.54
C VAL A 102 -9.46 1.41 -5.05
N ARG A 103 -10.38 2.29 -5.50
CA ARG A 103 -10.65 2.52 -6.92
C ARG A 103 -9.43 3.07 -7.67
N VAL A 104 -8.67 3.97 -7.04
CA VAL A 104 -7.47 4.58 -7.63
C VAL A 104 -6.26 3.62 -7.55
N GLY A 105 -6.38 2.54 -6.78
CA GLY A 105 -5.37 1.48 -6.72
C GLY A 105 -4.40 1.58 -5.55
N ALA A 106 -4.80 2.21 -4.43
CA ALA A 106 -4.07 2.07 -3.18
C ALA A 106 -3.98 0.59 -2.78
N TYR A 107 -2.84 0.20 -2.25
CA TYR A 107 -2.65 -1.16 -1.74
C TYR A 107 -3.39 -1.37 -0.43
N ASP A 108 -3.30 -0.39 0.47
CA ASP A 108 -3.99 -0.40 1.75
C ASP A 108 -4.32 1.02 2.23
N TYR A 109 -5.16 1.12 3.26
CA TYR A 109 -5.62 2.36 3.84
C TYR A 109 -5.62 2.25 5.36
N LEU A 110 -4.91 3.13 6.06
CA LEU A 110 -4.71 3.11 7.50
C LEU A 110 -5.16 4.43 8.14
N THR A 111 -5.86 4.36 9.27
CA THR A 111 -6.36 5.56 9.97
C THR A 111 -5.42 5.97 11.09
N LYS A 112 -5.15 7.27 11.22
CA LYS A 112 -4.48 7.86 12.40
C LYS A 112 -5.48 7.99 13.56
N PRO A 113 -5.09 7.66 14.81
CA PRO A 113 -3.78 7.15 15.21
C PRO A 113 -3.60 5.67 14.89
N PHE A 114 -2.40 5.29 14.47
CA PHE A 114 -2.05 3.90 14.17
C PHE A 114 -0.86 3.42 15.03
N SER A 115 -0.70 2.12 15.12
CA SER A 115 0.46 1.50 15.73
C SER A 115 1.45 1.00 14.68
N LEU A 116 2.74 0.94 15.01
CA LEU A 116 3.75 0.31 14.14
C LEU A 116 3.41 -1.15 13.83
N GLY A 117 2.75 -1.87 14.74
CA GLY A 117 2.30 -3.23 14.50
C GLY A 117 1.26 -3.35 13.37
N GLN A 118 0.39 -2.34 13.19
CA GLN A 118 -0.54 -2.32 12.06
C GLN A 118 0.20 -2.09 10.74
N LEU A 119 1.21 -1.22 10.75
CA LEU A 119 2.06 -0.98 9.58
C LEU A 119 2.88 -2.24 9.25
N ASP A 120 3.34 -2.97 10.25
CA ASP A 120 4.07 -4.24 10.11
C ASP A 120 3.25 -5.32 9.40
N VAL A 121 1.97 -5.45 9.76
CA VAL A 121 1.03 -6.37 9.09
C VAL A 121 0.86 -6.01 7.62
N ILE A 122 0.77 -4.72 7.29
CA ILE A 122 0.66 -4.26 5.89
C ILE A 122 1.95 -4.58 5.12
N LEU A 123 3.11 -4.30 5.71
CA LEU A 123 4.41 -4.58 5.09
C LEU A 123 4.63 -6.07 4.86
N SER A 124 4.25 -6.92 5.81
CA SER A 124 4.33 -8.37 5.63
C SER A 124 3.52 -8.82 4.41
N ARG A 125 2.27 -8.36 4.30
CA ARG A 125 1.41 -8.68 3.14
C ARG A 125 1.98 -8.16 1.81
N ILE A 126 2.59 -6.97 1.81
CA ILE A 126 3.27 -6.42 0.63
C ILE A 126 4.45 -7.31 0.24
N THR A 127 5.25 -7.72 1.21
CA THR A 127 6.43 -8.56 1.01
C THR A 127 6.07 -9.92 0.43
N ASP A 128 5.06 -10.59 1.02
CA ASP A 128 4.57 -11.89 0.54
C ASP A 128 4.05 -11.79 -0.89
N ARG A 129 3.29 -10.74 -1.18
CA ARG A 129 2.77 -10.49 -2.54
C ARG A 129 3.89 -10.21 -3.54
N ALA A 130 4.88 -9.40 -3.18
CA ALA A 130 6.01 -9.09 -4.05
C ALA A 130 6.84 -10.34 -4.37
N ALA A 131 7.00 -11.24 -3.39
CA ALA A 131 7.68 -12.52 -3.60
C ALA A 131 6.93 -13.41 -4.60
N LEU A 132 5.61 -13.54 -4.46
CA LEU A 132 4.77 -14.30 -5.39
C LEU A 132 4.77 -13.70 -6.81
N GLU A 133 4.75 -12.37 -6.93
CA GLU A 133 4.82 -11.70 -8.23
C GLU A 133 6.18 -11.92 -8.93
N LEU A 134 7.27 -11.97 -8.15
CA LEU A 134 8.60 -12.29 -8.67
C LEU A 134 8.68 -13.73 -9.17
N GLU A 135 8.18 -14.68 -8.38
CA GLU A 135 8.14 -16.10 -8.77
C GLU A 135 7.33 -16.32 -10.05
N ASN A 136 6.15 -15.72 -10.14
CA ASN A 136 5.31 -15.79 -11.34
C ASN A 136 6.00 -15.22 -12.59
N ARG A 137 6.77 -14.13 -12.46
CA ARG A 137 7.54 -13.58 -13.58
C ARG A 137 8.66 -14.53 -14.02
N GLN A 138 9.33 -15.19 -13.09
CA GLN A 138 10.39 -16.15 -13.38
C GLN A 138 9.82 -17.39 -14.10
N LEU A 139 8.68 -17.91 -13.65
CA LEU A 139 7.99 -19.04 -14.28
C LEU A 139 7.47 -18.66 -15.69
N SER A 140 6.90 -17.49 -15.86
CA SER A 140 6.41 -17.01 -17.16
C SER A 140 7.54 -16.75 -18.16
N GLY A 141 8.74 -16.39 -17.71
CA GLY A 141 9.93 -16.24 -18.54
C GLY A 141 10.54 -17.57 -18.99
N GLN A 142 10.24 -18.68 -18.34
CA GLN A 142 10.73 -20.01 -18.70
C GLN A 142 9.85 -20.73 -19.73
N VAL A 143 8.65 -20.23 -20.04
CA VAL A 143 7.71 -20.85 -21.00
C VAL A 143 7.94 -20.37 -22.45
N ALA A 144 8.93 -19.54 -22.71
CA ALA A 144 9.29 -19.10 -24.05
C ALA A 144 10.33 -20.04 -24.69
N ALA A 145 9.95 -21.28 -24.99
CA ALA A 145 10.64 -22.14 -25.96
C ALA A 145 9.66 -22.59 -27.06
N PRO A 146 10.07 -22.59 -28.33
CA PRO A 146 9.16 -22.66 -29.46
C PRO A 146 8.75 -24.08 -29.76
N HIS A 147 7.52 -24.43 -29.52
CA HIS A 147 6.91 -25.60 -30.14
C HIS A 147 5.53 -25.24 -30.69
N GLY A 148 5.31 -25.61 -31.95
CA GLY A 148 4.22 -25.39 -32.87
C GLY A 148 2.77 -25.39 -32.35
N PRO A 149 1.78 -25.23 -33.23
CA PRO A 149 0.41 -24.91 -32.84
C PRO A 149 -0.19 -26.03 -31.98
N LEU A 150 -0.52 -25.70 -30.73
CA LEU A 150 -1.22 -26.60 -29.83
C LEU A 150 -2.72 -26.61 -30.13
N PRO A 151 -3.38 -27.78 -30.00
CA PRO A 151 -4.81 -27.90 -30.21
C PRO A 151 -5.58 -27.14 -29.14
N SER A 152 -6.73 -26.57 -29.53
CA SER A 152 -7.66 -25.82 -28.68
C SER A 152 -8.15 -26.68 -27.53
N VAL A 153 -7.48 -26.59 -26.39
CA VAL A 153 -7.99 -27.09 -25.11
C VAL A 153 -8.51 -25.90 -24.34
N LEU A 154 -9.78 -25.96 -24.01
CA LEU A 154 -10.47 -25.01 -23.13
C LEU A 154 -9.73 -24.99 -21.77
N VAL A 155 -8.80 -24.05 -21.60
CA VAL A 155 -8.19 -23.82 -20.28
C VAL A 155 -9.17 -22.93 -19.50
N THR A 156 -9.86 -23.54 -18.54
CA THR A 156 -10.53 -22.82 -17.48
C THR A 156 -9.47 -22.02 -16.72
N MET A 157 -9.45 -20.73 -16.92
CA MET A 157 -8.55 -19.80 -16.20
C MET A 157 -8.80 -19.93 -14.70
N PRO A 158 -7.76 -20.08 -13.87
CA PRO A 158 -7.92 -19.91 -12.44
C PRO A 158 -8.37 -18.47 -12.16
N PRO A 159 -9.15 -18.22 -11.11
CA PRO A 159 -9.65 -16.89 -10.81
C PRO A 159 -8.46 -15.93 -10.66
N GLY A 160 -8.51 -14.85 -11.42
CA GLY A 160 -7.53 -13.76 -11.37
C GLY A 160 -7.42 -13.13 -9.98
N PRO A 161 -6.55 -12.13 -9.81
CA PRO A 161 -6.25 -11.54 -8.50
C PRO A 161 -7.54 -11.22 -7.77
N VAL A 162 -7.57 -11.56 -6.48
CA VAL A 162 -8.72 -11.41 -5.56
C VAL A 162 -9.52 -10.18 -5.94
N GLY A 163 -10.74 -10.39 -6.43
CA GLY A 163 -11.51 -9.37 -7.12
C GLY A 163 -11.74 -8.14 -6.24
N LEU A 164 -12.01 -7.01 -6.88
CA LEU A 164 -12.34 -5.73 -6.23
C LEU A 164 -13.41 -5.92 -5.14
N GLU A 165 -14.37 -6.81 -5.38
CA GLU A 165 -15.43 -7.20 -4.43
C GLU A 165 -14.90 -7.83 -3.14
N SER A 166 -13.88 -8.68 -3.21
CA SER A 166 -13.29 -9.29 -2.01
C SER A 166 -12.47 -8.28 -1.19
N ARG A 167 -11.85 -7.28 -1.85
CA ARG A 167 -11.14 -6.20 -1.18
C ARG A 167 -12.11 -5.21 -0.53
N VAL A 168 -13.21 -4.90 -1.17
CA VAL A 168 -14.30 -4.08 -0.62
C VAL A 168 -14.91 -4.78 0.58
N ALA A 169 -15.24 -6.06 0.49
CA ALA A 169 -15.80 -6.85 1.60
C ALA A 169 -14.85 -6.93 2.80
N ALA A 170 -13.53 -7.07 2.58
CA ALA A 170 -12.54 -7.06 3.66
C ALA A 170 -12.44 -5.69 4.34
N MET A 171 -12.59 -4.60 3.57
CA MET A 171 -12.61 -3.24 4.12
C MET A 171 -13.90 -2.94 4.87
N GLU A 172 -15.06 -3.36 4.36
CA GLU A 172 -16.34 -3.25 5.05
C GLU A 172 -16.33 -4.01 6.38
N ALA A 173 -15.76 -5.22 6.42
CA ALA A 173 -15.58 -5.98 7.64
C ALA A 173 -14.65 -5.28 8.65
N SER A 174 -13.62 -4.58 8.17
CA SER A 174 -12.70 -3.81 9.03
C SER A 174 -13.37 -2.55 9.57
N LEU A 175 -14.17 -1.86 8.76
CA LEU A 175 -14.96 -0.69 9.17
C LEU A 175 -16.04 -1.08 10.20
N ALA A 176 -16.75 -2.18 9.99
CA ALA A 176 -17.76 -2.68 10.93
C ALA A 176 -17.14 -3.03 12.30
N ARG A 177 -15.90 -3.54 12.32
CA ARG A 177 -15.15 -3.77 13.58
C ARG A 177 -14.79 -2.48 14.28
N LEU A 178 -14.37 -1.44 13.53
CA LEU A 178 -14.05 -0.13 14.09
C LEU A 178 -15.29 0.56 14.66
N GLU A 179 -16.43 0.50 13.97
CA GLU A 179 -17.69 1.03 14.46
C GLU A 179 -18.15 0.33 15.74
N SER A 180 -18.02 -0.99 15.81
CA SER A 180 -18.33 -1.78 17.00
C SER A 180 -17.43 -1.41 18.19
N MET A 181 -16.14 -1.21 17.94
CA MET A 181 -15.19 -0.78 18.99
C MET A 181 -15.50 0.64 19.50
N LEU A 182 -15.83 1.58 18.61
CA LEU A 182 -16.22 2.94 18.98
C LEU A 182 -17.52 2.94 19.78
N GLN A 183 -18.53 2.16 19.39
CA GLN A 183 -19.77 2.05 20.15
C GLN A 183 -19.56 1.43 21.54
N HIS A 184 -18.61 0.50 21.68
CA HIS A 184 -18.24 -0.07 22.98
C HIS A 184 -17.56 0.94 23.89
N GLN A 185 -16.69 1.80 23.35
CA GLN A 185 -16.05 2.89 24.10
C GLN A 185 -17.04 3.96 24.54
N PHE A 186 -17.98 4.35 23.70
CA PHE A 186 -19.04 5.31 24.07
C PHE A 186 -19.97 4.79 25.14
N ARG A 187 -20.32 3.48 25.13
CA ARG A 187 -21.15 2.89 26.18
C ARG A 187 -20.44 2.78 27.54
N SER A 188 -19.12 2.59 27.56
CA SER A 188 -18.37 2.52 28.79
C SER A 188 -18.14 3.90 29.44
N THR A 189 -18.26 5.00 28.68
CA THR A 189 -18.07 6.37 29.19
C THR A 189 -19.38 6.98 29.70
N THR A 190 -20.54 6.54 29.22
CA THR A 190 -21.87 7.05 29.64
C THR A 190 -22.49 6.26 30.77
N GLY A 191 -21.89 5.19 31.26
CA GLY A 191 -22.37 4.36 32.36
C GLY A 191 -21.80 4.73 33.75
N ARG A 192 -21.13 5.86 33.90
CA ARG A 192 -20.60 6.40 35.17
C ARG A 192 -21.09 7.84 35.39
N LEU A 193 -22.37 8.01 35.63
CA LEU A 193 -22.99 9.16 36.32
C LEU A 193 -24.05 8.62 37.28
#